data_8e183bf6c64840fd52109742c75c3c86
#
_entry.id   8e183bf6c64840fd52109742c75c3c86
#
_cell.length_a   1.000
_cell.length_b   1.000
_cell.length_c   1.000
_cell.angle_alpha   90.00
_cell.angle_beta   90.00
_cell.angle_gamma   90.00
#
_symmetry.space_group_name_H-M   'P 1'
#
loop_
_entity.id
_entity.type
_entity.pdbx_description
1 polymer ?
#
loop_
_entity_poly.entity_id
_entity_poly.type
_entity_poly.pdbx_seq_one_letter_code
_entity_poly.pdbx_strand_id
1 'polypeptide(L)'
;MSPSPDLARILPRVLIVSRRTVRKNKFVDFVGEYHLDLIVGYGAVPVIVPRVAGVHTLLDSFEPIHGVLLCEGEDVDPSLYGGGGAGSGGLSAEQLDAVRSLHPSDAAIDHEKDSIELRLARRCLERNIPFLGICRGSQVLNVACGGTLYQDVDHELPAAVRHINYDNYDGHRHPVRVLPGTPLHEWFAESLDGEDSRLTVNSYHHQGVRRLAERFVPMAFAPDGLVEGFYDPDAYNPGEGKFIMGLQFHPERMRKAGSDEFDYPGCPMAYQAFVRAVVAYQEKLAAAAAMPASPKLNQEMEKQRKVLVRSFSLAKNLYVSGAEAGTPRPAEQRDLDAGAEFLESNTAALSVQQEKRLKQMGATVRNASGYINRLKLNEEREAAARALMAKMSIDQLSDLASFYHIMGTICSEVLDRKLHSAAPAP
;
A
#
# COMPACT_ATOMS: atom_id res chain seq x y z
N MET A 1 -39.41 10.30 -1.46
CA MET A 1 -37.94 10.36 -1.40
C MET A 1 -37.45 8.91 -1.31
N SER A 2 -36.84 8.40 -2.36
CA SER A 2 -36.24 7.06 -2.33
C SER A 2 -35.15 7.06 -1.26
N PRO A 3 -35.04 6.02 -0.41
CA PRO A 3 -33.93 5.93 0.52
C PRO A 3 -32.62 5.97 -0.29
N SER A 4 -31.70 6.82 0.13
CA SER A 4 -30.36 6.85 -0.45
C SER A 4 -29.79 5.42 -0.44
N PRO A 5 -29.16 4.97 -1.52
CA PRO A 5 -28.60 3.63 -1.58
C PRO A 5 -27.73 3.44 -0.36
N ASP A 6 -27.95 2.32 0.29
CA ASP A 6 -27.34 1.98 1.55
C ASP A 6 -25.81 2.03 1.43
N LEU A 7 -25.25 3.18 1.77
CA LEU A 7 -23.81 3.35 1.97
C LEU A 7 -23.26 2.41 3.06
N ALA A 8 -24.15 1.57 3.66
CA ALA A 8 -23.85 0.53 4.62
C ALA A 8 -23.10 -0.67 4.01
N ARG A 9 -23.03 -0.79 2.68
CA ARG A 9 -22.05 -1.68 2.07
C ARG A 9 -20.68 -1.08 2.31
N ILE A 10 -19.93 -1.67 3.22
CA ILE A 10 -18.50 -1.38 3.37
C ILE A 10 -17.91 -1.56 1.99
N LEU A 11 -17.36 -0.49 1.40
CA LEU A 11 -16.70 -0.59 0.10
C LEU A 11 -15.59 -1.63 0.20
N PRO A 12 -15.41 -2.49 -0.81
CA PRO A 12 -14.36 -3.50 -0.78
C PRO A 12 -13.01 -2.84 -0.62
N ARG A 13 -12.21 -3.30 0.35
CA ARG A 13 -10.93 -2.71 0.73
C ARG A 13 -9.78 -3.57 0.24
N VAL A 14 -8.82 -2.93 -0.41
CA VAL A 14 -7.58 -3.53 -0.85
C VAL A 14 -6.44 -2.93 -0.05
N LEU A 15 -5.73 -3.73 0.74
CA LEU A 15 -4.52 -3.28 1.42
C LEU A 15 -3.35 -3.23 0.45
N ILE A 16 -2.57 -2.15 0.52
CA ILE A 16 -1.35 -1.96 -0.26
C ILE A 16 -0.23 -1.58 0.69
N VAL A 17 0.90 -2.29 0.64
CA VAL A 17 2.08 -1.94 1.42
C VAL A 17 2.87 -0.87 0.67
N SER A 18 3.16 0.23 1.33
CA SER A 18 3.89 1.36 0.75
C SER A 18 5.37 1.07 0.56
N ARG A 19 5.98 1.74 -0.42
CA ARG A 19 7.43 1.99 -0.43
C ARG A 19 7.77 3.14 0.49
N ARG A 20 9.04 3.19 0.92
CA ARG A 20 9.55 4.29 1.76
C ARG A 20 10.72 4.98 1.08
N THR A 21 10.68 6.29 1.05
CA THR A 21 11.79 7.11 0.55
C THR A 21 12.10 8.23 1.54
N VAL A 22 13.24 8.88 1.35
CA VAL A 22 13.62 10.06 2.12
C VAL A 22 13.40 11.32 1.28
N ARG A 23 12.52 12.21 1.75
CA ARG A 23 12.35 13.54 1.16
C ARG A 23 12.56 14.61 2.22
N LYS A 24 13.39 15.59 1.93
CA LYS A 24 13.72 16.69 2.87
C LYS A 24 14.11 16.18 4.26
N ASN A 25 14.97 15.14 4.30
CA ASN A 25 15.43 14.44 5.52
C ASN A 25 14.31 13.79 6.36
N LYS A 26 13.19 13.40 5.72
CA LYS A 26 12.08 12.68 6.38
C LYS A 26 11.69 11.46 5.56
N PHE A 27 11.24 10.43 6.25
CA PHE A 27 10.62 9.29 5.61
C PHE A 27 9.25 9.68 5.04
N VAL A 28 9.01 9.27 3.80
CA VAL A 28 7.74 9.41 3.10
C VAL A 28 7.34 8.04 2.58
N ASP A 29 6.16 7.59 2.98
CA ASP A 29 5.57 6.37 2.48
C ASP A 29 4.70 6.71 1.25
N PHE A 30 4.84 5.94 0.17
CA PHE A 30 4.13 6.19 -1.09
C PHE A 30 3.75 4.90 -1.81
N VAL A 31 2.78 4.99 -2.71
CA VAL A 31 2.34 3.94 -3.64
C VAL A 31 2.22 4.58 -5.01
N GLY A 32 2.56 3.86 -6.06
CA GLY A 32 2.41 4.33 -7.43
C GLY A 32 0.94 4.65 -7.77
N GLU A 33 0.69 5.79 -8.40
CA GLU A 33 -0.66 6.29 -8.69
C GLU A 33 -1.48 5.32 -9.56
N TYR A 34 -0.87 4.66 -10.53
CA TYR A 34 -1.56 3.74 -11.43
C TYR A 34 -2.23 2.56 -10.71
N HIS A 35 -1.62 2.06 -9.63
CA HIS A 35 -2.24 1.03 -8.80
C HIS A 35 -3.51 1.55 -8.13
N LEU A 36 -3.45 2.76 -7.58
CA LEU A 36 -4.57 3.39 -6.88
C LEU A 36 -5.73 3.66 -7.84
N ASP A 37 -5.42 4.23 -9.00
CA ASP A 37 -6.41 4.58 -10.03
C ASP A 37 -7.15 3.36 -10.56
N LEU A 38 -6.44 2.25 -10.83
CA LEU A 38 -7.05 1.02 -11.30
C LEU A 38 -7.93 0.37 -10.25
N ILE A 39 -7.50 0.34 -8.98
CA ILE A 39 -8.31 -0.20 -7.90
C ILE A 39 -9.60 0.61 -7.72
N VAL A 40 -9.50 1.94 -7.69
CA VAL A 40 -10.65 2.84 -7.56
C VAL A 40 -11.54 2.77 -8.78
N GLY A 41 -10.95 2.78 -9.97
CA GLY A 41 -11.65 2.71 -11.24
C GLY A 41 -12.52 1.46 -11.40
N TYR A 42 -12.10 0.33 -10.79
CA TYR A 42 -12.86 -0.93 -10.80
C TYR A 42 -13.74 -1.16 -9.57
N GLY A 43 -13.82 -0.20 -8.65
CA GLY A 43 -14.84 -0.20 -7.59
C GLY A 43 -14.38 -0.71 -6.23
N ALA A 44 -13.08 -0.72 -5.94
CA ALA A 44 -12.53 -0.98 -4.62
C ALA A 44 -11.85 0.25 -4.01
N VAL A 45 -11.60 0.22 -2.70
CA VAL A 45 -10.91 1.29 -1.98
C VAL A 45 -9.49 0.84 -1.63
N PRO A 46 -8.45 1.51 -2.13
CA PRO A 46 -7.09 1.24 -1.71
C PRO A 46 -6.86 1.77 -0.29
N VAL A 47 -6.26 0.95 0.55
CA VAL A 47 -5.87 1.30 1.91
C VAL A 47 -4.37 1.11 2.05
N ILE A 48 -3.63 2.21 2.13
CA ILE A 48 -2.17 2.16 2.28
C ILE A 48 -1.85 1.74 3.71
N VAL A 49 -1.10 0.66 3.86
CA VAL A 49 -0.60 0.18 5.15
C VAL A 49 0.55 1.09 5.59
N PRO A 50 0.41 1.83 6.71
CA PRO A 50 1.45 2.72 7.18
C PRO A 50 2.63 1.93 7.74
N ARG A 51 3.84 2.43 7.55
CA ARG A 51 5.07 1.85 8.06
C ARG A 51 5.46 2.53 9.38
N VAL A 52 4.80 2.10 10.44
CA VAL A 52 4.93 2.67 11.79
C VAL A 52 5.24 1.58 12.82
N ALA A 53 5.84 1.97 13.94
CA ALA A 53 6.08 1.06 15.04
C ALA A 53 4.75 0.39 15.48
N GLY A 54 4.76 -0.94 15.62
CA GLY A 54 3.57 -1.69 15.98
C GLY A 54 2.63 -2.03 14.81
N VAL A 55 3.04 -1.81 13.56
CA VAL A 55 2.25 -2.10 12.36
C VAL A 55 1.67 -3.53 12.35
N HIS A 56 2.38 -4.52 12.88
CA HIS A 56 1.88 -5.90 12.94
C HIS A 56 0.62 -6.05 13.80
N THR A 57 0.48 -5.28 14.88
CA THR A 57 -0.76 -5.22 15.66
C THR A 57 -1.83 -4.43 14.92
N LEU A 58 -1.43 -3.36 14.23
CA LEU A 58 -2.33 -2.54 13.42
C LEU A 58 -2.95 -3.34 12.26
N LEU A 59 -2.21 -4.29 11.67
CA LEU A 59 -2.73 -5.11 10.56
C LEU A 59 -4.03 -5.84 10.93
N ASP A 60 -4.22 -6.21 12.19
CA ASP A 60 -5.43 -6.89 12.64
C ASP A 60 -6.63 -5.92 12.71
N SER A 61 -6.38 -4.62 12.87
CA SER A 61 -7.41 -3.58 12.87
C SER A 61 -7.98 -3.27 11.49
N PHE A 62 -7.31 -3.70 10.40
CA PHE A 62 -7.83 -3.55 9.04
C PHE A 62 -8.87 -4.60 8.65
N GLU A 63 -9.15 -5.57 9.52
CA GLU A 63 -10.21 -6.57 9.24
C GLU A 63 -11.61 -5.92 9.16
N PRO A 64 -12.51 -6.39 8.29
CA PRO A 64 -12.26 -7.41 7.28
C PRO A 64 -11.39 -6.90 6.12
N ILE A 65 -10.39 -7.70 5.70
CA ILE A 65 -9.56 -7.46 4.53
C ILE A 65 -10.20 -8.17 3.35
N HIS A 66 -10.47 -7.44 2.25
CA HIS A 66 -11.14 -8.02 1.09
C HIS A 66 -10.19 -8.34 -0.06
N GLY A 67 -9.01 -7.73 -0.08
CA GLY A 67 -7.93 -8.00 -1.01
C GLY A 67 -6.61 -7.41 -0.55
N VAL A 68 -5.52 -7.91 -1.10
CA VAL A 68 -4.16 -7.39 -0.90
C VAL A 68 -3.49 -7.24 -2.25
N LEU A 69 -2.93 -6.05 -2.48
CA LEU A 69 -2.00 -5.78 -3.58
C LEU A 69 -0.62 -5.55 -2.99
N LEU A 70 0.35 -6.36 -3.39
CA LEU A 70 1.76 -6.06 -3.19
C LEU A 70 2.36 -5.64 -4.52
N CYS A 71 3.09 -4.56 -4.53
CA CYS A 71 3.65 -3.95 -5.73
C CYS A 71 5.17 -3.81 -5.63
N GLU A 72 5.74 -2.96 -6.47
CA GLU A 72 7.18 -2.75 -6.60
C GLU A 72 7.87 -2.38 -5.27
N GLY A 73 9.17 -2.60 -5.20
CA GLY A 73 9.98 -2.26 -4.03
C GLY A 73 11.41 -2.73 -4.15
N GLU A 74 12.10 -2.57 -3.07
CA GLU A 74 13.47 -2.99 -2.85
C GLU A 74 13.58 -4.53 -2.87
N ASP A 75 14.79 -5.08 -2.88
CA ASP A 75 15.04 -6.51 -2.89
C ASP A 75 14.39 -7.24 -1.70
N VAL A 76 13.93 -8.46 -1.95
CA VAL A 76 13.55 -9.40 -0.89
C VAL A 76 14.80 -9.96 -0.25
N ASP A 77 14.86 -9.96 1.09
CA ASP A 77 16.00 -10.47 1.84
C ASP A 77 16.32 -11.93 1.45
N PRO A 78 17.54 -12.22 0.96
CA PRO A 78 17.95 -13.58 0.59
C PRO A 78 17.85 -14.60 1.74
N SER A 79 17.92 -14.17 2.99
CA SER A 79 17.77 -15.04 4.14
C SER A 79 16.37 -15.67 4.25
N LEU A 80 15.36 -15.08 3.59
CA LEU A 80 13.96 -15.53 3.63
C LEU A 80 13.68 -16.68 2.64
N TYR A 81 14.54 -16.90 1.64
CA TYR A 81 14.35 -17.92 0.60
C TYR A 81 15.61 -18.74 0.31
N GLY A 82 16.79 -18.33 0.86
CA GLY A 82 18.02 -19.11 0.83
C GLY A 82 18.01 -20.14 1.97
N GLY A 83 17.60 -21.36 1.72
CA GLY A 83 17.80 -22.44 2.69
C GLY A 83 19.29 -22.60 2.96
N GLY A 84 19.74 -22.46 4.21
CA GLY A 84 21.14 -22.53 4.65
C GLY A 84 21.78 -23.91 4.48
N GLY A 85 21.92 -24.39 3.25
CA GLY A 85 22.67 -25.58 2.87
C GLY A 85 23.87 -25.15 2.02
N ALA A 86 25.08 -25.59 2.41
CA ALA A 86 26.27 -25.54 1.57
C ALA A 86 26.00 -26.29 0.26
N GLY A 87 25.63 -25.53 -0.81
CA GLY A 87 25.22 -26.06 -2.12
C GLY A 87 24.14 -25.25 -2.85
N SER A 88 23.45 -24.30 -2.20
CA SER A 88 22.63 -23.32 -2.90
C SER A 88 23.61 -22.32 -3.55
N GLY A 89 23.79 -22.39 -4.89
CA GLY A 89 24.66 -21.51 -5.66
C GLY A 89 24.23 -20.06 -5.49
N GLY A 90 24.64 -19.42 -4.41
CA GLY A 90 24.51 -18.00 -4.18
C GLY A 90 25.69 -17.27 -4.84
N LEU A 91 25.48 -15.97 -5.08
CA LEU A 91 26.52 -15.09 -5.59
C LEU A 91 27.73 -15.03 -4.65
N SER A 92 28.94 -14.90 -5.21
CA SER A 92 30.14 -14.64 -4.40
C SER A 92 30.07 -13.26 -3.74
N ALA A 93 30.93 -13.01 -2.75
CA ALA A 93 30.99 -11.70 -2.10
C ALA A 93 31.27 -10.57 -3.09
N GLU A 94 32.18 -10.83 -4.06
CA GLU A 94 32.51 -9.87 -5.12
C GLU A 94 31.33 -9.62 -6.06
N GLN A 95 30.55 -10.65 -6.39
CA GLN A 95 29.32 -10.50 -7.19
C GLN A 95 28.26 -9.73 -6.44
N LEU A 96 28.06 -10.00 -5.14
CA LEU A 96 27.12 -9.23 -4.31
C LEU A 96 27.51 -7.75 -4.21
N ASP A 97 28.81 -7.44 -4.11
CA ASP A 97 29.26 -6.05 -4.11
C ASP A 97 29.07 -5.38 -5.49
N ALA A 98 29.23 -6.13 -6.58
CA ALA A 98 28.89 -5.66 -7.92
C ALA A 98 27.40 -5.38 -8.06
N VAL A 99 26.52 -6.28 -7.61
CA VAL A 99 25.05 -6.10 -7.60
C VAL A 99 24.66 -4.85 -6.83
N ARG A 100 25.17 -4.66 -5.61
CA ARG A 100 24.92 -3.45 -4.80
C ARG A 100 25.36 -2.16 -5.50
N SER A 101 26.44 -2.23 -6.25
CA SER A 101 26.97 -1.08 -6.99
C SER A 101 26.15 -0.77 -8.24
N LEU A 102 25.62 -1.80 -8.91
CA LEU A 102 24.76 -1.67 -10.09
C LEU A 102 23.33 -1.25 -9.76
N HIS A 103 22.81 -1.72 -8.61
CA HIS A 103 21.41 -1.53 -8.19
C HIS A 103 21.31 -0.83 -6.83
N PRO A 104 21.91 0.37 -6.64
CA PRO A 104 22.03 0.99 -5.31
C PRO A 104 20.70 1.38 -4.67
N SER A 105 19.65 1.57 -5.47
CA SER A 105 18.30 1.90 -4.97
C SER A 105 17.44 0.66 -4.66
N ASP A 106 17.75 -0.48 -5.26
CA ASP A 106 16.94 -1.68 -5.22
C ASP A 106 17.55 -2.73 -4.28
N ALA A 107 18.88 -2.83 -4.23
CA ALA A 107 19.60 -3.77 -3.36
C ALA A 107 19.58 -3.41 -1.86
N ALA A 108 18.91 -2.36 -1.47
CA ALA A 108 18.71 -2.00 -0.07
C ALA A 108 17.57 -2.83 0.54
N ILE A 109 17.93 -3.82 1.36
CA ILE A 109 16.96 -4.71 2.02
C ILE A 109 16.12 -3.95 3.04
N ASP A 110 14.80 -4.09 2.96
CA ASP A 110 13.84 -3.51 3.88
C ASP A 110 13.14 -4.61 4.70
N HIS A 111 13.78 -5.02 5.79
CA HIS A 111 13.28 -6.10 6.66
C HIS A 111 11.89 -5.84 7.23
N GLU A 112 11.53 -4.58 7.49
CA GLU A 112 10.20 -4.23 7.99
C GLU A 112 9.14 -4.51 6.93
N LYS A 113 9.40 -4.08 5.69
CA LYS A 113 8.53 -4.33 4.54
C LYS A 113 8.39 -5.83 4.27
N ASP A 114 9.50 -6.57 4.23
CA ASP A 114 9.50 -8.03 4.09
C ASP A 114 8.58 -8.70 5.11
N SER A 115 8.72 -8.33 6.37
CA SER A 115 7.95 -8.89 7.47
C SER A 115 6.44 -8.63 7.33
N ILE A 116 6.06 -7.40 6.94
CA ILE A 116 4.65 -7.01 6.72
C ILE A 116 4.07 -7.76 5.53
N GLU A 117 4.78 -7.77 4.41
CA GLU A 117 4.31 -8.36 3.16
C GLU A 117 4.19 -9.88 3.24
N LEU A 118 5.16 -10.56 3.83
CA LEU A 118 5.09 -12.00 4.07
C LEU A 118 3.93 -12.39 5.00
N ARG A 119 3.67 -11.59 6.04
CA ARG A 119 2.52 -11.82 6.92
C ARG A 119 1.20 -11.68 6.18
N LEU A 120 1.06 -10.64 5.35
CA LEU A 120 -0.14 -10.42 4.54
C LEU A 120 -0.32 -11.51 3.49
N ALA A 121 0.75 -11.90 2.78
CA ALA A 121 0.70 -12.97 1.80
C ALA A 121 0.25 -14.30 2.43
N ARG A 122 0.85 -14.70 3.55
CA ARG A 122 0.44 -15.91 4.28
C ARG A 122 -1.01 -15.87 4.72
N ARG A 123 -1.48 -14.74 5.26
CA ARG A 123 -2.89 -14.53 5.63
C ARG A 123 -3.83 -14.70 4.44
N CYS A 124 -3.45 -14.17 3.27
CA CYS A 124 -4.23 -14.33 2.05
C CYS A 124 -4.30 -15.78 1.59
N LEU A 125 -3.18 -16.49 1.65
CA LEU A 125 -3.10 -17.90 1.31
C LEU A 125 -3.94 -18.80 2.24
N GLU A 126 -3.91 -18.53 3.55
CA GLU A 126 -4.65 -19.26 4.56
C GLU A 126 -6.18 -19.06 4.47
N ARG A 127 -6.60 -17.85 4.13
CA ARG A 127 -8.02 -17.45 4.15
C ARG A 127 -8.63 -17.30 2.76
N ASN A 128 -7.88 -17.59 1.70
CA ASN A 128 -8.26 -17.36 0.30
C ASN A 128 -8.72 -15.91 0.04
N ILE A 129 -8.06 -14.91 0.69
CA ILE A 129 -8.28 -13.50 0.39
C ILE A 129 -7.65 -13.21 -0.98
N PRO A 130 -8.36 -12.56 -1.91
CA PRO A 130 -7.80 -12.15 -3.20
C PRO A 130 -6.48 -11.43 -3.07
N PHE A 131 -5.47 -11.89 -3.82
CA PHE A 131 -4.11 -11.39 -3.77
C PHE A 131 -3.57 -11.18 -5.18
N LEU A 132 -3.07 -9.98 -5.44
CA LEU A 132 -2.31 -9.64 -6.64
C LEU A 132 -0.90 -9.19 -6.24
N GLY A 133 0.11 -9.89 -6.74
CA GLY A 133 1.52 -9.50 -6.59
C GLY A 133 2.08 -8.96 -7.90
N ILE A 134 2.57 -7.73 -7.90
CA ILE A 134 3.24 -7.11 -9.06
C ILE A 134 4.72 -6.95 -8.74
N CYS A 135 5.60 -7.38 -9.66
CA CYS A 135 7.05 -7.32 -9.55
C CYS A 135 7.54 -7.94 -8.23
N ARG A 136 8.07 -7.14 -7.31
CA ARG A 136 8.45 -7.61 -5.96
C ARG A 136 7.29 -8.35 -5.25
N GLY A 137 6.04 -7.89 -5.42
CA GLY A 137 4.89 -8.54 -4.82
C GLY A 137 4.69 -9.99 -5.29
N SER A 138 5.02 -10.32 -6.54
CA SER A 138 5.03 -11.69 -7.05
C SER A 138 6.12 -12.53 -6.40
N GLN A 139 7.31 -11.96 -6.21
CA GLN A 139 8.44 -12.61 -5.56
C GLN A 139 8.12 -12.95 -4.10
N VAL A 140 7.55 -12.01 -3.34
CA VAL A 140 7.08 -12.22 -1.96
C VAL A 140 6.02 -13.32 -1.89
N LEU A 141 5.08 -13.37 -2.83
CA LEU A 141 4.08 -14.44 -2.90
C LEU A 141 4.73 -15.82 -3.09
N ASN A 142 5.70 -15.92 -4.00
CA ASN A 142 6.44 -17.13 -4.25
C ASN A 142 7.21 -17.59 -2.99
N VAL A 143 7.91 -16.67 -2.33
CA VAL A 143 8.67 -16.95 -1.08
C VAL A 143 7.73 -17.36 0.05
N ALA A 144 6.57 -16.73 0.19
CA ALA A 144 5.57 -17.08 1.20
C ALA A 144 5.07 -18.53 1.08
N CYS A 145 5.13 -19.11 -0.13
CA CYS A 145 4.79 -20.50 -0.44
C CYS A 145 6.01 -21.44 -0.48
N GLY A 146 7.19 -20.99 -0.07
CA GLY A 146 8.42 -21.78 -0.02
C GLY A 146 9.17 -21.87 -1.35
N GLY A 147 8.86 -21.01 -2.32
CA GLY A 147 9.66 -20.83 -3.53
C GLY A 147 10.96 -20.07 -3.24
N THR A 148 11.83 -19.97 -4.24
CA THR A 148 13.12 -19.25 -4.12
C THR A 148 13.30 -18.23 -5.23
N LEU A 149 14.22 -17.29 -5.06
CA LEU A 149 14.52 -16.23 -6.01
C LEU A 149 15.97 -16.32 -6.49
N TYR A 150 16.24 -15.82 -7.68
CA TYR A 150 17.55 -15.35 -8.07
C TYR A 150 17.83 -14.02 -7.34
N GLN A 151 19.02 -13.89 -6.79
CA GLN A 151 19.44 -12.63 -6.16
C GLN A 151 19.72 -11.56 -7.20
N ASP A 152 20.24 -12.01 -8.36
CA ASP A 152 20.45 -11.17 -9.52
C ASP A 152 20.38 -12.03 -10.79
N VAL A 153 19.41 -11.72 -11.65
CA VAL A 153 19.17 -12.51 -12.86
C VAL A 153 20.29 -12.38 -13.88
N ASP A 154 20.95 -11.21 -13.98
CA ASP A 154 22.04 -10.97 -14.92
C ASP A 154 23.30 -11.79 -14.58
N HIS A 155 23.53 -12.09 -13.29
CA HIS A 155 24.65 -12.91 -12.84
C HIS A 155 24.36 -14.41 -12.80
N GLU A 156 23.10 -14.80 -12.63
CA GLU A 156 22.71 -16.18 -12.38
C GLU A 156 22.03 -16.88 -13.56
N LEU A 157 21.55 -16.11 -14.56
CA LEU A 157 20.93 -16.64 -15.77
C LEU A 157 21.78 -16.39 -17.02
N PRO A 158 21.59 -17.18 -18.10
CA PRO A 158 22.17 -16.87 -19.39
C PRO A 158 21.70 -15.50 -19.89
N ALA A 159 22.60 -14.65 -20.39
CA ALA A 159 22.33 -13.31 -20.88
C ALA A 159 21.51 -13.31 -22.19
N ALA A 160 20.32 -13.89 -22.18
CA ALA A 160 19.42 -13.94 -23.33
C ALA A 160 18.54 -12.70 -23.47
N VAL A 161 18.25 -12.03 -22.34
CA VAL A 161 17.42 -10.82 -22.28
C VAL A 161 17.88 -9.94 -21.13
N ARG A 162 17.69 -8.65 -21.25
CA ARG A 162 17.94 -7.69 -20.16
C ARG A 162 16.65 -7.44 -19.42
N HIS A 163 16.64 -7.57 -18.08
CA HIS A 163 15.45 -7.37 -17.24
C HIS A 163 15.36 -5.99 -16.60
N ILE A 164 16.45 -5.20 -16.62
CA ILE A 164 16.48 -3.85 -16.10
C ILE A 164 17.33 -2.93 -17.00
N ASN A 165 16.85 -1.71 -17.23
CA ASN A 165 17.57 -0.69 -17.95
C ASN A 165 17.33 0.68 -17.34
N TYR A 166 18.27 1.16 -16.53
CA TYR A 166 18.17 2.45 -15.83
C TYR A 166 18.19 3.66 -16.78
N ASP A 167 18.78 3.52 -18.00
CA ASP A 167 18.81 4.59 -19.00
C ASP A 167 17.48 4.74 -19.73
N ASN A 168 16.63 3.71 -19.70
CA ASN A 168 15.31 3.69 -20.36
C ASN A 168 14.28 3.01 -19.46
N TYR A 169 14.07 3.54 -18.28
CA TYR A 169 13.22 2.98 -17.24
C TYR A 169 11.78 2.71 -17.71
N ASP A 170 11.11 3.69 -18.31
CA ASP A 170 9.71 3.56 -18.73
C ASP A 170 9.55 2.86 -20.08
N GLY A 171 10.57 2.89 -20.93
CA GLY A 171 10.51 2.35 -22.29
C GLY A 171 11.09 0.94 -22.43
N HIS A 172 11.78 0.41 -21.42
CA HIS A 172 12.41 -0.91 -21.51
C HIS A 172 11.36 -2.02 -21.60
N ARG A 173 11.52 -2.91 -22.58
CA ARG A 173 10.61 -4.01 -22.90
C ARG A 173 11.40 -5.24 -23.33
N HIS A 174 10.85 -6.42 -23.05
CA HIS A 174 11.32 -7.69 -23.64
C HIS A 174 10.13 -8.62 -23.96
N PRO A 175 10.31 -9.60 -24.86
CA PRO A 175 9.28 -10.57 -25.14
C PRO A 175 9.14 -11.58 -24.00
N VAL A 176 7.92 -12.07 -23.80
CA VAL A 176 7.62 -13.26 -23.00
C VAL A 176 6.79 -14.23 -23.81
N ARG A 177 6.94 -15.53 -23.58
CA ARG A 177 6.07 -16.56 -24.12
C ARG A 177 4.96 -16.85 -23.12
N VAL A 178 3.71 -16.58 -23.51
CA VAL A 178 2.52 -16.81 -22.69
C VAL A 178 2.02 -18.24 -22.89
N LEU A 179 1.71 -18.94 -21.82
CA LEU A 179 1.27 -20.33 -21.87
C LEU A 179 -0.23 -20.42 -22.17
N PRO A 180 -0.64 -21.25 -23.16
CA PRO A 180 -2.05 -21.47 -23.47
C PRO A 180 -2.87 -22.00 -22.30
N GLY A 181 -4.14 -21.64 -22.22
CA GLY A 181 -5.07 -22.09 -21.20
C GLY A 181 -4.85 -21.44 -19.82
N THR A 182 -4.06 -20.37 -19.75
CA THR A 182 -3.86 -19.57 -18.53
C THR A 182 -4.67 -18.28 -18.60
N PRO A 183 -4.97 -17.65 -17.44
CA PRO A 183 -5.64 -16.35 -17.39
C PRO A 183 -4.92 -15.27 -18.21
N LEU A 184 -3.60 -15.27 -18.20
CA LEU A 184 -2.80 -14.31 -18.96
C LEU A 184 -2.99 -14.49 -20.47
N HIS A 185 -3.07 -15.74 -20.93
CA HIS A 185 -3.34 -16.05 -22.34
C HIS A 185 -4.72 -15.56 -22.78
N GLU A 186 -5.74 -15.73 -21.92
CA GLU A 186 -7.10 -15.24 -22.21
C GLU A 186 -7.15 -13.72 -22.29
N TRP A 187 -6.48 -13.02 -21.41
CA TRP A 187 -6.50 -11.56 -21.36
C TRP A 187 -5.79 -10.89 -22.54
N PHE A 188 -4.75 -11.51 -23.04
CA PHE A 188 -3.94 -10.98 -24.13
C PHE A 188 -4.16 -11.69 -25.47
N ALA A 189 -5.18 -12.55 -25.59
CA ALA A 189 -5.40 -13.39 -26.77
C ALA A 189 -5.35 -12.64 -28.10
N GLU A 190 -5.91 -11.42 -28.16
CA GLU A 190 -5.91 -10.57 -29.36
C GLU A 190 -4.57 -9.87 -29.63
N SER A 191 -3.64 -9.93 -28.67
CA SER A 191 -2.36 -9.21 -28.71
C SER A 191 -1.15 -10.14 -28.76
N LEU A 192 -1.39 -11.46 -28.77
CA LEU A 192 -0.32 -12.46 -28.83
C LEU A 192 0.20 -12.62 -30.25
N ASP A 193 1.50 -12.54 -30.42
CA ASP A 193 2.18 -12.67 -31.71
C ASP A 193 2.70 -14.08 -31.97
N GLY A 194 2.45 -14.58 -33.21
CA GLY A 194 3.01 -15.80 -33.75
C GLY A 194 2.50 -17.08 -33.10
N GLU A 195 3.04 -18.22 -33.56
CA GLU A 195 2.68 -19.56 -33.06
C GLU A 195 3.13 -19.78 -31.60
N ASP A 196 4.13 -19.04 -31.15
CA ASP A 196 4.71 -19.13 -29.80
C ASP A 196 3.93 -18.31 -28.74
N SER A 197 2.84 -17.66 -29.13
CA SER A 197 2.04 -16.81 -28.21
C SER A 197 2.90 -15.77 -27.47
N ARG A 198 3.65 -14.96 -28.21
CA ARG A 198 4.57 -13.95 -27.63
C ARG A 198 3.84 -12.66 -27.31
N LEU A 199 4.23 -12.07 -26.18
CA LEU A 199 3.80 -10.75 -25.75
C LEU A 199 5.04 -9.93 -25.36
N THR A 200 5.07 -8.65 -25.73
CA THR A 200 6.15 -7.74 -25.30
C THR A 200 5.72 -7.03 -24.04
N VAL A 201 6.46 -7.22 -22.94
CA VAL A 201 6.14 -6.66 -21.63
C VAL A 201 7.23 -5.67 -21.16
N ASN A 202 6.88 -4.74 -20.29
CA ASN A 202 7.85 -3.90 -19.63
C ASN A 202 8.60 -4.69 -18.54
N SER A 203 9.82 -4.27 -18.25
CA SER A 203 10.65 -4.96 -17.28
C SER A 203 11.53 -3.99 -16.50
N TYR A 204 11.50 -4.12 -15.19
CA TYR A 204 12.31 -3.31 -14.28
C TYR A 204 12.57 -4.08 -12.98
N HIS A 205 13.41 -5.11 -13.07
CA HIS A 205 13.79 -5.93 -11.93
C HIS A 205 15.12 -6.62 -12.20
N HIS A 206 15.92 -6.86 -11.16
CA HIS A 206 17.11 -7.68 -11.23
C HIS A 206 16.98 -8.95 -10.35
N GLN A 207 15.98 -9.03 -9.44
CA GLN A 207 15.57 -10.28 -8.81
C GLN A 207 14.45 -10.95 -9.61
N GLY A 208 14.30 -12.28 -9.48
CA GLY A 208 13.25 -13.03 -10.13
C GLY A 208 13.05 -14.43 -9.55
N VAL A 209 11.98 -15.10 -9.96
CA VAL A 209 11.64 -16.45 -9.47
C VAL A 209 12.63 -17.48 -9.98
N ARG A 210 13.41 -18.08 -9.07
CA ARG A 210 14.34 -19.20 -9.38
C ARG A 210 13.63 -20.55 -9.36
N ARG A 211 12.93 -20.84 -8.26
CA ARG A 211 12.08 -22.02 -8.11
C ARG A 211 10.68 -21.57 -7.74
N LEU A 212 9.76 -21.83 -8.67
CA LEU A 212 8.35 -21.58 -8.41
C LEU A 212 7.85 -22.56 -7.35
N ALA A 213 7.08 -22.08 -6.37
CA ALA A 213 6.46 -22.92 -5.38
C ALA A 213 5.45 -23.88 -6.01
N GLU A 214 5.37 -25.11 -5.52
CA GLU A 214 4.56 -26.21 -6.10
C GLU A 214 3.06 -25.89 -6.24
N ARG A 215 2.58 -24.95 -5.43
CA ARG A 215 1.19 -24.48 -5.45
C ARG A 215 0.84 -23.74 -6.74
N PHE A 216 1.81 -23.15 -7.43
CA PHE A 216 1.60 -22.24 -8.53
C PHE A 216 1.85 -22.91 -9.90
N VAL A 217 1.08 -22.46 -10.88
CA VAL A 217 1.27 -22.81 -12.29
C VAL A 217 1.82 -21.56 -13.01
N PRO A 218 2.91 -21.68 -13.76
CA PRO A 218 3.45 -20.58 -14.55
C PRO A 218 2.49 -20.18 -15.67
N MET A 219 2.45 -18.90 -16.00
CA MET A 219 1.64 -18.33 -17.10
C MET A 219 2.50 -17.78 -18.23
N ALA A 220 3.71 -17.33 -17.93
CA ALA A 220 4.62 -16.77 -18.91
C ALA A 220 6.08 -16.98 -18.53
N PHE A 221 6.94 -17.07 -19.54
CA PHE A 221 8.39 -17.16 -19.40
C PHE A 221 9.10 -16.16 -20.30
N ALA A 222 10.15 -15.54 -19.79
CA ALA A 222 11.12 -14.82 -20.59
C ALA A 222 11.99 -15.78 -21.42
N PRO A 223 12.74 -15.28 -22.44
CA PRO A 223 13.57 -16.13 -23.31
C PRO A 223 14.69 -16.90 -22.57
N ASP A 224 15.15 -16.41 -21.44
CA ASP A 224 16.13 -17.07 -20.56
C ASP A 224 15.52 -18.09 -19.60
N GLY A 225 14.20 -18.29 -19.67
CA GLY A 225 13.45 -19.23 -18.86
C GLY A 225 12.95 -18.66 -17.53
N LEU A 226 13.17 -17.36 -17.24
CA LEU A 226 12.63 -16.73 -16.05
C LEU A 226 11.11 -16.74 -16.07
N VAL A 227 10.49 -17.06 -14.92
CA VAL A 227 9.01 -17.00 -14.75
C VAL A 227 8.57 -15.56 -14.65
N GLU A 228 7.75 -15.11 -15.60
CA GLU A 228 7.23 -13.74 -15.69
C GLU A 228 5.78 -13.59 -15.19
N GLY A 229 5.11 -14.70 -14.95
CA GLY A 229 3.78 -14.71 -14.36
C GLY A 229 3.38 -16.10 -13.90
N PHE A 230 2.59 -16.16 -12.84
CA PHE A 230 2.09 -17.42 -12.28
C PHE A 230 0.80 -17.18 -11.48
N TYR A 231 0.01 -18.22 -11.27
CA TYR A 231 -1.22 -18.17 -10.49
C TYR A 231 -1.46 -19.49 -9.76
N ASP A 232 -2.37 -19.46 -8.80
CA ASP A 232 -2.88 -20.64 -8.10
C ASP A 232 -4.16 -21.12 -8.79
N PRO A 233 -4.17 -22.26 -9.51
CA PRO A 233 -5.35 -22.73 -10.22
C PRO A 233 -6.51 -23.11 -9.30
N ASP A 234 -6.25 -23.53 -8.06
CA ASP A 234 -7.26 -23.88 -7.08
C ASP A 234 -7.88 -22.63 -6.42
N ALA A 235 -7.17 -21.52 -6.47
CA ALA A 235 -7.59 -20.22 -5.94
C ALA A 235 -7.77 -19.17 -7.06
N TYR A 236 -8.26 -19.59 -8.23
CA TYR A 236 -8.57 -18.70 -9.34
C TYR A 236 -9.99 -18.92 -9.85
N ASN A 237 -10.89 -18.13 -9.37
CA ASN A 237 -12.24 -17.90 -9.90
C ASN A 237 -12.71 -16.51 -9.40
N PRO A 238 -12.45 -15.43 -10.18
CA PRO A 238 -12.80 -14.07 -9.76
C PRO A 238 -14.28 -13.89 -9.43
N GLY A 239 -15.17 -14.61 -10.12
CA GLY A 239 -16.62 -14.57 -9.85
C GLY A 239 -17.01 -15.16 -8.49
N GLU A 240 -16.18 -16.01 -7.91
CA GLU A 240 -16.39 -16.63 -6.59
C GLU A 240 -15.49 -16.03 -5.49
N GLY A 241 -14.83 -14.92 -5.76
CA GLY A 241 -13.95 -14.26 -4.81
C GLY A 241 -12.61 -14.99 -4.60
N LYS A 242 -12.12 -15.72 -5.60
CA LYS A 242 -10.84 -16.43 -5.58
C LYS A 242 -9.90 -15.79 -6.58
N PHE A 243 -8.75 -15.32 -6.11
CA PHE A 243 -7.74 -14.73 -6.97
C PHE A 243 -6.40 -14.69 -6.24
N ILE A 244 -5.45 -15.55 -6.62
CA ILE A 244 -4.08 -15.53 -6.12
C ILE A 244 -3.15 -15.61 -7.32
N MET A 245 -2.43 -14.50 -7.60
CA MET A 245 -1.64 -14.34 -8.81
C MET A 245 -0.43 -13.44 -8.59
N GLY A 246 0.67 -13.76 -9.27
CA GLY A 246 1.89 -12.95 -9.35
C GLY A 246 2.26 -12.65 -10.80
N LEU A 247 2.60 -11.39 -11.08
CA LEU A 247 3.15 -10.93 -12.35
C LEU A 247 4.50 -10.24 -12.07
N GLN A 248 5.55 -10.62 -12.80
CA GLN A 248 6.85 -10.01 -12.65
C GLN A 248 6.92 -8.64 -13.34
N PHE A 249 6.26 -8.49 -14.47
CA PHE A 249 6.12 -7.24 -15.19
C PHE A 249 5.01 -6.35 -14.62
N HIS A 250 4.93 -5.11 -15.08
CA HIS A 250 4.02 -4.06 -14.60
C HIS A 250 2.92 -3.73 -15.62
N PRO A 251 1.80 -4.47 -15.69
CA PRO A 251 0.75 -4.20 -16.66
C PRO A 251 0.10 -2.83 -16.49
N GLU A 252 0.10 -2.25 -15.28
CA GLU A 252 -0.42 -0.91 -15.00
C GLU A 252 0.41 0.21 -15.65
N ARG A 253 1.67 -0.08 -15.97
CA ARG A 253 2.63 0.84 -16.60
C ARG A 253 2.86 0.56 -18.09
N MET A 254 2.23 -0.46 -18.66
CA MET A 254 2.29 -0.76 -20.08
C MET A 254 1.36 0.20 -20.85
N ARG A 255 1.84 1.44 -21.02
CA ARG A 255 1.10 2.56 -21.62
C ARG A 255 1.87 3.17 -22.79
N LYS A 256 1.14 3.71 -23.74
CA LYS A 256 1.70 4.44 -24.87
C LYS A 256 2.36 5.72 -24.35
N ALA A 257 3.51 6.06 -24.92
CA ALA A 257 4.28 7.23 -24.50
C ALA A 257 3.43 8.50 -24.56
N GLY A 258 3.37 9.25 -23.45
CA GLY A 258 2.62 10.50 -23.33
C GLY A 258 1.10 10.35 -23.37
N SER A 259 0.57 9.15 -23.07
CA SER A 259 -0.86 8.85 -23.06
C SER A 259 -1.21 7.94 -21.88
N ASP A 260 -2.48 8.02 -21.44
CA ASP A 260 -3.05 7.07 -20.47
C ASP A 260 -3.54 5.77 -21.16
N GLU A 261 -3.42 5.68 -22.48
CA GLU A 261 -3.84 4.52 -23.24
C GLU A 261 -2.86 3.35 -23.02
N PHE A 262 -3.39 2.16 -22.74
CA PHE A 262 -2.59 0.95 -22.58
C PHE A 262 -1.97 0.47 -23.89
N ASP A 263 -0.80 -0.14 -23.82
CA ASP A 263 -0.13 -0.78 -24.96
C ASP A 263 -1.01 -1.89 -25.57
N TYR A 264 -1.72 -2.63 -24.70
CA TYR A 264 -2.61 -3.72 -25.09
C TYR A 264 -3.93 -3.69 -24.32
N PRO A 265 -5.06 -4.12 -24.93
CA PRO A 265 -6.35 -4.23 -24.23
C PRO A 265 -6.31 -5.14 -22.99
N GLY A 266 -5.38 -6.11 -22.96
CA GLY A 266 -5.19 -7.04 -21.85
C GLY A 266 -4.54 -6.45 -20.61
N CYS A 267 -3.82 -5.32 -20.72
CA CYS A 267 -3.08 -4.73 -19.58
C CYS A 267 -3.94 -4.46 -18.34
N PRO A 268 -5.12 -3.86 -18.42
CA PRO A 268 -5.95 -3.60 -17.25
C PRO A 268 -6.66 -4.85 -16.69
N MET A 269 -6.68 -5.97 -17.43
CA MET A 269 -7.50 -7.15 -17.10
C MET A 269 -7.08 -7.80 -15.78
N ALA A 270 -5.79 -7.78 -15.42
CA ALA A 270 -5.31 -8.29 -14.14
C ALA A 270 -5.98 -7.57 -12.96
N TYR A 271 -6.07 -6.23 -13.04
CA TYR A 271 -6.71 -5.41 -12.00
C TYR A 271 -8.23 -5.56 -12.03
N GLN A 272 -8.85 -5.66 -13.20
CA GLN A 272 -10.29 -5.92 -13.32
C GLN A 272 -10.67 -7.26 -12.67
N ALA A 273 -9.96 -8.33 -13.02
CA ALA A 273 -10.22 -9.66 -12.47
C ALA A 273 -9.95 -9.69 -10.96
N PHE A 274 -8.87 -9.05 -10.52
CA PHE A 274 -8.54 -8.92 -9.10
C PHE A 274 -9.64 -8.19 -8.32
N VAL A 275 -10.04 -6.99 -8.76
CA VAL A 275 -11.09 -6.21 -8.07
C VAL A 275 -12.44 -6.92 -8.13
N ARG A 276 -12.77 -7.59 -9.24
CA ARG A 276 -13.96 -8.45 -9.31
C ARG A 276 -13.94 -9.53 -8.22
N ALA A 277 -12.79 -10.18 -8.01
CA ALA A 277 -12.64 -11.15 -6.93
C ALA A 277 -12.77 -10.52 -5.54
N VAL A 278 -12.20 -9.32 -5.35
CA VAL A 278 -12.31 -8.56 -4.09
C VAL A 278 -13.76 -8.24 -3.75
N VAL A 279 -14.55 -7.80 -4.74
CA VAL A 279 -16.00 -7.54 -4.57
C VAL A 279 -16.74 -8.83 -4.21
N ALA A 280 -16.53 -9.91 -4.99
CA ALA A 280 -17.19 -11.19 -4.74
C ALA A 280 -16.80 -11.80 -3.38
N TYR A 281 -15.53 -11.64 -2.95
CA TYR A 281 -15.08 -12.06 -1.62
C TYR A 281 -15.76 -11.28 -0.51
N GLN A 282 -15.89 -9.94 -0.66
CA GLN A 282 -16.62 -9.11 0.29
C GLN A 282 -18.09 -9.55 0.41
N GLU A 283 -18.77 -9.78 -0.72
CA GLU A 283 -20.17 -10.24 -0.73
C GLU A 283 -20.32 -11.58 -0.01
N LYS A 284 -19.39 -12.49 -0.20
CA LYS A 284 -19.34 -13.79 0.49
C LYS A 284 -19.17 -13.63 2.00
N LEU A 285 -18.28 -12.74 2.44
CA LEU A 285 -18.11 -12.43 3.86
C LEU A 285 -19.37 -11.78 4.45
N ALA A 286 -19.99 -10.85 3.73
CA ALA A 286 -21.22 -10.21 4.14
C ALA A 286 -22.40 -11.20 4.26
N ALA A 287 -22.51 -12.14 3.31
CA ALA A 287 -23.53 -13.20 3.37
C ALA A 287 -23.30 -14.16 4.54
N ALA A 288 -22.05 -14.51 4.85
CA ALA A 288 -21.71 -15.33 6.01
C ALA A 288 -21.95 -14.60 7.36
N ALA A 289 -21.78 -13.28 7.39
CA ALA A 289 -22.03 -12.44 8.56
C ALA A 289 -23.51 -12.08 8.76
N ALA A 290 -24.39 -12.37 7.79
CA ALA A 290 -25.83 -12.10 7.85
C ALA A 290 -26.64 -13.00 8.81
N MET A 291 -25.98 -13.85 9.62
CA MET A 291 -26.52 -14.29 10.90
C MET A 291 -26.78 -13.04 11.77
N PRO A 292 -27.87 -12.97 12.55
CA PRO A 292 -28.35 -11.73 13.17
C PRO A 292 -27.24 -11.06 14.00
N ALA A 293 -26.60 -10.07 13.43
CA ALA A 293 -25.65 -9.26 14.15
C ALA A 293 -26.39 -8.50 15.26
N SER A 294 -25.84 -8.54 16.48
CA SER A 294 -26.41 -7.81 17.59
C SER A 294 -26.55 -6.33 17.23
N PRO A 295 -27.67 -5.66 17.60
CA PRO A 295 -27.90 -4.24 17.32
C PRO A 295 -26.74 -3.33 17.78
N LYS A 296 -25.99 -3.75 18.80
CA LYS A 296 -24.78 -3.04 19.31
C LYS A 296 -23.62 -3.07 18.33
N LEU A 297 -23.39 -4.18 17.63
CA LEU A 297 -22.30 -4.29 16.65
C LEU A 297 -22.58 -3.40 15.44
N ASN A 298 -23.82 -3.33 14.97
CA ASN A 298 -24.21 -2.45 13.87
C ASN A 298 -24.06 -0.96 14.23
N GLN A 299 -24.36 -0.58 15.48
CA GLN A 299 -24.13 0.79 15.93
C GLN A 299 -22.65 1.16 15.99
N GLU A 300 -21.81 0.24 16.43
CA GLU A 300 -20.37 0.50 16.49
C GLU A 300 -19.75 0.59 15.09
N MET A 301 -20.14 -0.29 14.18
CA MET A 301 -19.72 -0.22 12.78
C MET A 301 -20.17 1.09 12.10
N GLU A 302 -21.39 1.57 12.40
CA GLU A 302 -21.90 2.84 11.86
C GLU A 302 -21.16 4.05 12.43
N LYS A 303 -20.74 4.00 13.70
CA LYS A 303 -19.87 5.04 14.29
C LYS A 303 -18.51 5.09 13.60
N GLN A 304 -17.84 3.94 13.46
CA GLN A 304 -16.53 3.84 12.79
C GLN A 304 -16.61 4.33 11.35
N ARG A 305 -17.69 4.00 10.64
CA ARG A 305 -17.93 4.45 9.29
C ARG A 305 -18.09 5.97 9.19
N LYS A 306 -18.85 6.60 10.09
CA LYS A 306 -19.02 8.06 10.14
C LYS A 306 -17.69 8.77 10.37
N VAL A 307 -16.82 8.20 11.21
CA VAL A 307 -15.48 8.70 11.46
C VAL A 307 -14.65 8.62 10.17
N LEU A 308 -14.63 7.48 9.48
CA LEU A 308 -13.88 7.31 8.23
C LEU A 308 -14.34 8.26 7.12
N VAL A 309 -15.66 8.39 6.89
CA VAL A 309 -16.21 9.28 5.85
C VAL A 309 -15.87 10.75 6.15
N ARG A 310 -15.97 11.18 7.40
CA ARG A 310 -15.55 12.53 7.82
C ARG A 310 -14.07 12.76 7.58
N SER A 311 -13.25 11.78 7.85
CA SER A 311 -11.81 11.81 7.66
C SER A 311 -11.41 12.06 6.21
N PHE A 312 -12.03 11.33 5.27
CA PHE A 312 -11.78 11.53 3.84
C PHE A 312 -12.27 12.90 3.35
N SER A 313 -13.44 13.37 3.81
CA SER A 313 -13.97 14.69 3.45
C SER A 313 -13.06 15.82 3.94
N LEU A 314 -12.46 15.66 5.09
CA LEU A 314 -11.54 16.63 5.68
C LEU A 314 -10.20 16.68 4.97
N ALA A 315 -9.60 15.55 4.63
CA ALA A 315 -8.39 15.51 3.83
C ALA A 315 -8.59 16.22 2.48
N LYS A 316 -9.73 15.99 1.83
CA LYS A 316 -10.08 16.66 0.57
C LYS A 316 -10.21 18.17 0.74
N ASN A 317 -10.88 18.65 1.80
CA ASN A 317 -11.09 20.08 2.04
C ASN A 317 -9.78 20.81 2.39
N LEU A 318 -8.87 20.16 3.12
CA LEU A 318 -7.53 20.69 3.39
C LEU A 318 -6.68 20.83 2.12
N TYR A 319 -6.83 19.91 1.18
CA TYR A 319 -6.13 19.96 -0.12
C TYR A 319 -6.68 21.06 -1.03
N VAL A 320 -8.01 21.23 -1.08
CA VAL A 320 -8.69 22.21 -1.96
C VAL A 320 -8.51 23.64 -1.44
N SER A 321 -8.65 23.87 -0.13
CA SER A 321 -8.45 25.21 0.46
C SER A 321 -6.99 25.70 0.39
N GLY A 322 -6.02 24.80 0.31
CA GLY A 322 -4.62 25.14 0.07
C GLY A 322 -4.31 25.61 -1.36
N ALA A 323 -5.17 25.28 -2.34
CA ALA A 323 -4.97 25.59 -3.76
C ALA A 323 -5.56 26.98 -4.17
N GLU A 324 -6.53 27.51 -3.42
CA GLU A 324 -7.24 28.76 -3.79
C GLU A 324 -6.66 30.05 -3.17
N ALA A 325 -5.74 29.97 -2.23
CA ALA A 325 -5.16 31.15 -1.57
C ALA A 325 -3.91 31.66 -2.31
N GLY A 326 -4.13 32.60 -3.23
CA GLY A 326 -3.14 33.18 -4.14
C GLY A 326 -2.10 34.15 -3.54
N THR A 327 -1.57 33.94 -2.33
CA THR A 327 -0.37 34.59 -1.82
C THR A 327 0.44 33.60 -0.99
N PRO A 328 1.77 33.51 -1.17
CA PRO A 328 2.58 32.56 -0.42
C PRO A 328 2.73 33.03 1.04
N ARG A 329 1.86 32.56 1.92
CA ARG A 329 2.14 32.55 3.35
C ARG A 329 3.30 31.59 3.63
N PRO A 330 4.15 31.86 4.62
CA PRO A 330 5.12 30.85 5.08
C PRO A 330 4.39 29.54 5.35
N ALA A 331 4.93 28.41 4.87
CA ALA A 331 4.29 27.10 4.97
C ALA A 331 3.85 26.75 6.41
N GLU A 332 4.64 27.21 7.36
CA GLU A 332 4.40 27.04 8.80
C GLU A 332 3.12 27.70 9.33
N GLN A 333 2.81 28.89 8.86
CA GLN A 333 1.62 29.62 9.32
C GLN A 333 0.35 29.02 8.72
N ARG A 334 0.41 28.54 7.48
CA ARG A 334 -0.72 27.85 6.82
C ARG A 334 -1.11 26.57 7.54
N ASP A 335 -0.11 25.78 7.96
CA ASP A 335 -0.34 24.52 8.66
C ASP A 335 -1.00 24.74 10.03
N LEU A 336 -0.64 25.83 10.73
CA LEU A 336 -1.22 26.20 12.02
C LEU A 336 -2.66 26.72 11.89
N ASP A 337 -2.89 27.61 10.90
CA ASP A 337 -4.20 28.19 10.64
C ASP A 337 -5.19 27.08 10.19
N ALA A 338 -4.77 26.19 9.28
CA ALA A 338 -5.59 25.07 8.84
C ALA A 338 -5.92 24.10 9.97
N GLY A 339 -4.97 23.82 10.86
CA GLY A 339 -5.20 22.97 12.03
C GLY A 339 -6.18 23.60 13.02
N ALA A 340 -6.11 24.92 13.22
CA ALA A 340 -7.02 25.66 14.11
C ALA A 340 -8.45 25.75 13.54
N GLU A 341 -8.60 26.08 12.26
CA GLU A 341 -9.90 26.12 11.57
C GLU A 341 -10.56 24.75 11.53
N PHE A 342 -9.75 23.69 11.32
CA PHE A 342 -10.22 22.32 11.38
C PHE A 342 -10.81 21.94 12.73
N LEU A 343 -10.12 22.27 13.81
CA LEU A 343 -10.59 22.04 15.18
C LEU A 343 -11.90 22.77 15.46
N GLU A 344 -12.07 23.97 14.92
CA GLU A 344 -13.28 24.77 15.09
C GLU A 344 -14.46 24.30 14.25
N SER A 345 -14.23 23.94 12.98
CA SER A 345 -15.31 23.56 12.05
C SER A 345 -15.97 22.22 12.40
N ASN A 346 -15.30 21.36 13.17
CA ASN A 346 -15.79 20.03 13.51
C ASN A 346 -16.39 19.87 14.91
N THR A 347 -16.63 21.00 15.59
CA THR A 347 -17.21 20.97 16.94
C THR A 347 -18.73 20.73 16.96
N ALA A 348 -19.44 20.93 15.86
CA ALA A 348 -20.92 20.89 15.79
C ALA A 348 -21.57 19.52 16.08
N ALA A 349 -20.79 18.44 16.13
CA ALA A 349 -21.30 17.09 16.41
C ALA A 349 -20.78 16.51 17.73
N LEU A 350 -20.13 17.31 18.55
CA LEU A 350 -19.46 16.90 19.77
C LEU A 350 -20.29 17.26 21.00
N SER A 351 -20.10 16.55 22.12
CA SER A 351 -20.66 16.98 23.38
C SER A 351 -20.08 18.34 23.79
N VAL A 352 -20.84 19.12 24.54
CA VAL A 352 -20.42 20.46 25.01
C VAL A 352 -19.04 20.41 25.68
N GLN A 353 -18.70 19.31 26.31
CA GLN A 353 -17.41 19.13 26.99
C GLN A 353 -16.28 18.82 26.01
N GLN A 354 -16.54 18.07 24.95
CA GLN A 354 -15.61 17.80 23.85
C GLN A 354 -15.36 19.07 23.04
N GLU A 355 -16.42 19.82 22.75
CA GLU A 355 -16.34 21.11 22.06
C GLU A 355 -15.46 22.11 22.81
N LYS A 356 -15.65 22.23 24.14
CA LYS A 356 -14.83 23.11 24.98
C LYS A 356 -13.35 22.72 24.98
N ARG A 357 -13.06 21.41 24.97
CA ARG A 357 -11.67 20.91 24.92
C ARG A 357 -11.03 21.13 23.56
N LEU A 358 -11.75 20.91 22.46
CA LEU A 358 -11.25 21.15 21.11
C LEU A 358 -11.02 22.66 20.85
N LYS A 359 -11.89 23.53 21.35
CA LYS A 359 -11.67 24.98 21.34
C LYS A 359 -10.44 25.40 22.12
N GLN A 360 -10.17 24.75 23.26
CA GLN A 360 -8.94 24.96 24.04
C GLN A 360 -7.68 24.50 23.27
N MET A 361 -7.76 23.37 22.58
CA MET A 361 -6.67 22.87 21.72
C MET A 361 -6.47 23.80 20.52
N GLY A 362 -7.55 24.22 19.84
CA GLY A 362 -7.50 25.19 18.74
C GLY A 362 -6.91 26.53 19.17
N ALA A 363 -7.28 27.04 20.35
CA ALA A 363 -6.68 28.23 20.92
C ALA A 363 -5.18 28.04 21.23
N THR A 364 -4.79 26.85 21.69
CA THR A 364 -3.38 26.49 21.93
C THR A 364 -2.60 26.44 20.63
N VAL A 365 -3.17 25.86 19.57
CA VAL A 365 -2.57 25.82 18.22
C VAL A 365 -2.43 27.24 17.65
N ARG A 366 -3.47 28.09 17.75
CA ARG A 366 -3.40 29.50 17.31
C ARG A 366 -2.39 30.33 18.08
N ASN A 367 -2.27 30.09 19.36
CA ASN A 367 -1.31 30.77 20.20
C ASN A 367 0.08 30.12 20.15
N ALA A 368 0.25 29.06 19.37
CA ALA A 368 1.47 28.28 19.31
C ALA A 368 2.67 29.09 18.82
N SER A 369 2.47 30.10 17.92
CA SER A 369 3.56 31.01 17.52
C SER A 369 4.18 31.78 18.69
N GLY A 370 3.40 32.07 19.73
CA GLY A 370 3.91 32.65 20.99
C GLY A 370 4.34 31.59 22.02
N TYR A 371 3.83 30.37 21.89
CA TYR A 371 4.05 29.29 22.83
C TYR A 371 5.13 28.27 22.38
N ILE A 372 5.32 28.11 21.06
CA ILE A 372 6.30 27.18 20.48
C ILE A 372 7.71 27.49 21.00
N ASN A 373 8.05 28.75 21.19
CA ASN A 373 9.31 29.13 21.86
C ASN A 373 9.41 28.67 23.33
N ARG A 374 8.33 28.15 23.94
CA ARG A 374 8.27 27.65 25.32
C ARG A 374 7.95 26.15 25.42
N LEU A 375 7.62 25.50 24.30
CA LEU A 375 7.27 24.09 24.26
C LEU A 375 8.49 23.24 23.92
N LYS A 376 9.48 23.19 24.81
CA LYS A 376 10.30 21.96 24.90
C LYS A 376 9.36 20.85 25.36
N LEU A 377 9.23 19.77 24.60
CA LEU A 377 8.70 18.50 25.11
C LEU A 377 9.68 18.05 26.20
N ASN A 378 9.42 18.44 27.44
CA ASN A 378 10.06 17.84 28.57
C ASN A 378 9.15 16.71 29.09
N GLU A 379 9.72 15.78 29.83
CA GLU A 379 9.03 14.62 30.40
C GLU A 379 7.77 15.01 31.18
N GLU A 380 7.74 16.19 31.83
CA GLU A 380 6.59 16.70 32.58
C GLU A 380 5.35 17.00 31.69
N ARG A 381 5.54 17.47 30.47
CA ARG A 381 4.44 17.80 29.55
C ARG A 381 3.90 16.59 28.82
N GLU A 382 4.78 15.66 28.51
CA GLU A 382 4.36 14.36 28.00
C GLU A 382 3.56 13.60 29.08
N ALA A 383 4.01 13.64 30.34
CA ALA A 383 3.27 13.10 31.47
C ALA A 383 1.93 13.83 31.70
N ALA A 384 1.87 15.15 31.54
CA ALA A 384 0.63 15.92 31.66
C ALA A 384 -0.34 15.60 30.51
N ALA A 385 0.15 15.43 29.27
CA ALA A 385 -0.66 15.01 28.14
C ALA A 385 -1.20 13.59 28.33
N ARG A 386 -0.36 12.65 28.79
CA ARG A 386 -0.76 11.28 29.15
C ARG A 386 -1.79 11.27 30.28
N ALA A 387 -1.60 12.08 31.32
CA ALA A 387 -2.53 12.21 32.43
C ALA A 387 -3.88 12.84 32.02
N LEU A 388 -3.88 13.74 31.03
CA LEU A 388 -5.11 14.30 30.47
C LEU A 388 -5.85 13.25 29.63
N MET A 389 -5.14 12.51 28.80
CA MET A 389 -5.71 11.44 27.98
C MET A 389 -6.23 10.29 28.84
N ALA A 390 -5.56 9.94 29.92
CA ALA A 390 -6.01 8.93 30.88
C ALA A 390 -7.33 9.26 31.59
N LYS A 391 -7.75 10.54 31.61
CA LYS A 391 -9.03 10.98 32.17
C LYS A 391 -10.17 11.00 31.15
N MET A 392 -9.90 10.67 29.89
CA MET A 392 -10.90 10.61 28.84
C MET A 392 -11.58 9.25 28.84
N SER A 393 -12.89 9.21 28.47
CA SER A 393 -13.57 7.95 28.26
C SER A 393 -13.01 7.22 27.03
N ILE A 394 -13.24 5.91 26.93
CA ILE A 394 -12.81 5.11 25.78
C ILE A 394 -13.36 5.69 24.47
N ASP A 395 -14.63 6.15 24.46
CA ASP A 395 -15.24 6.78 23.29
C ASP A 395 -14.54 8.11 22.93
N GLN A 396 -14.23 8.93 23.92
CA GLN A 396 -13.50 10.18 23.71
C GLN A 396 -12.07 9.96 23.23
N LEU A 397 -11.40 8.91 23.70
CA LEU A 397 -10.06 8.52 23.23
C LEU A 397 -10.13 7.93 21.83
N SER A 398 -11.17 7.16 21.51
CA SER A 398 -11.39 6.62 20.17
C SER A 398 -11.68 7.72 19.15
N ASP A 399 -12.53 8.68 19.51
CA ASP A 399 -12.83 9.86 18.67
C ASP A 399 -11.56 10.73 18.49
N LEU A 400 -10.81 10.91 19.55
CA LEU A 400 -9.54 11.65 19.54
C LEU A 400 -8.47 10.87 18.75
N ALA A 401 -8.36 9.56 18.93
CA ALA A 401 -7.44 8.71 18.19
C ALA A 401 -7.80 8.63 16.70
N SER A 402 -9.08 8.58 16.36
CA SER A 402 -9.58 8.66 14.99
C SER A 402 -9.32 10.04 14.37
N PHE A 403 -9.50 11.09 15.13
CA PHE A 403 -9.11 12.46 14.76
C PHE A 403 -7.59 12.56 14.63
N TYR A 404 -6.83 12.04 15.60
CA TYR A 404 -5.38 12.05 15.57
C TYR A 404 -4.79 11.07 14.54
N HIS A 405 -5.50 10.03 14.16
CA HIS A 405 -5.03 9.16 13.08
C HIS A 405 -4.95 9.91 11.74
N ILE A 406 -5.78 10.92 11.54
CA ILE A 406 -5.79 11.73 10.31
C ILE A 406 -4.98 13.00 10.48
N MET A 407 -5.15 13.63 11.62
CA MET A 407 -4.41 14.84 11.94
C MET A 407 -3.14 14.56 12.73
N GLY A 408 -2.97 13.33 13.24
CA GLY A 408 -1.84 12.99 14.08
C GLY A 408 -0.52 13.11 13.35
N THR A 409 -0.50 12.69 12.10
CA THR A 409 0.66 12.91 11.22
C THR A 409 0.85 14.40 10.96
N ILE A 410 -0.22 15.14 10.66
CA ILE A 410 -0.14 16.59 10.35
C ILE A 410 0.09 17.40 11.63
N CYS A 411 -0.68 17.17 12.69
CA CYS A 411 -0.50 17.89 13.96
C CYS A 411 0.75 17.43 14.70
N SER A 412 1.09 16.14 14.70
CA SER A 412 2.31 15.63 15.30
C SER A 412 3.55 16.08 14.50
N GLU A 413 3.51 16.05 13.17
CA GLU A 413 4.59 16.58 12.35
C GLU A 413 4.71 18.10 12.42
N VAL A 414 3.61 18.84 12.47
CA VAL A 414 3.64 20.30 12.66
C VAL A 414 4.04 20.64 14.09
N LEU A 415 3.56 19.89 15.07
CA LEU A 415 3.96 20.04 16.46
C LEU A 415 5.45 19.67 16.66
N ASP A 416 5.90 18.56 16.11
CA ASP A 416 7.31 18.12 16.17
C ASP A 416 8.25 19.06 15.41
N ARG A 417 7.88 19.52 14.21
CA ARG A 417 8.65 20.54 13.48
C ARG A 417 8.79 21.83 14.30
N LYS A 418 7.71 22.25 14.94
CA LYS A 418 7.70 23.47 15.73
C LYS A 418 8.39 23.30 17.08
N LEU A 419 8.33 22.11 17.66
CA LEU A 419 9.04 21.79 18.90
C LEU A 419 10.56 21.68 18.67
N HIS A 420 11.01 21.14 17.52
CA HIS A 420 12.43 21.04 17.17
C HIS A 420 13.02 22.32 16.55
N SER A 421 12.20 23.18 15.91
CA SER A 421 12.65 24.47 15.39
C SER A 421 12.76 25.56 16.45
N ALA A 422 12.23 25.33 17.64
CA ALA A 422 12.16 26.29 18.74
C ALA A 422 13.25 26.09 19.80
N ALA A 423 14.32 25.34 19.48
CA ALA A 423 15.51 25.36 20.33
C ALA A 423 16.18 26.74 20.22
N PRO A 424 16.35 27.52 21.27
CA PRO A 424 17.13 28.74 21.20
C PRO A 424 18.58 28.36 20.85
N ALA A 425 19.14 29.08 19.89
CA ALA A 425 20.59 29.06 19.67
C ALA A 425 21.31 29.41 21.00
N PRO A 426 22.51 28.84 21.18
CA PRO A 426 23.26 28.97 22.42
C PRO A 426 23.54 30.40 22.83
#